data_d006eb3b7a62d953cad34426b8ec2052
#
_entry.id   d006eb3b7a62d953cad34426b8ec2052
#
_cell.length_a   1.000
_cell.length_b   1.000
_cell.length_c   1.000
_cell.angle_alpha   90.00
_cell.angle_beta   90.00
_cell.angle_gamma   90.00
#
_symmetry.space_group_name_H-M   'P 1'
#
loop_
_entity.id
_entity.type
_entity.pdbx_description
1 polymer ?
#
loop_
_entity_poly.entity_id
_entity_poly.type
_entity_poly.pdbx_seq_one_letter_code
_entity_poly.pdbx_strand_id
1 'polypeptide(L)'
;TEDLEVEDILEVLLEAERCAIRTWSEICDMTRGADPRTYDMAQRILNEEIDHEAWFIELLSKERDDEINPAGHFARGEPGDAPYSTNNRFNDSA
;
A
#
# COMPACT_ATOMS: atom_id res chain seq x y z
N THR A 1 21.76 -4.30 8.52
CA THR A 1 23.08 -4.63 8.08
C THR A 1 23.18 -4.58 6.57
N GLU A 2 24.36 -4.79 6.13
CA GLU A 2 24.65 -4.69 4.71
C GLU A 2 23.95 -5.78 3.90
N ASP A 3 23.40 -6.79 4.55
CA ASP A 3 22.83 -7.91 3.84
C ASP A 3 21.32 -7.87 3.76
N LEU A 4 20.72 -6.70 4.04
CA LEU A 4 19.28 -6.58 3.91
C LEU A 4 18.87 -6.69 2.46
N GLU A 5 17.97 -7.59 2.20
CA GLU A 5 17.41 -7.74 0.87
C GLU A 5 16.23 -6.82 0.67
N VAL A 6 15.95 -6.52 -0.59
CA VAL A 6 14.79 -5.72 -0.91
C VAL A 6 13.52 -6.37 -0.38
N GLU A 7 13.45 -7.70 -0.46
CA GLU A 7 12.30 -8.40 0.05
C GLU A 7 12.10 -8.17 1.53
N ASP A 8 13.20 -8.17 2.31
CA ASP A 8 13.10 -7.92 3.74
C ASP A 8 12.58 -6.52 4.02
N ILE A 9 13.09 -5.56 3.26
CA ILE A 9 12.65 -4.18 3.43
C ILE A 9 11.16 -4.06 3.12
N LEU A 10 10.73 -4.67 2.05
CA LEU A 10 9.32 -4.62 1.67
C LEU A 10 8.43 -5.26 2.72
N GLU A 11 8.89 -6.34 3.34
CA GLU A 11 8.11 -6.99 4.39
C GLU A 11 7.95 -6.07 5.60
N VAL A 12 8.99 -5.36 5.96
CA VAL A 12 8.91 -4.41 7.07
C VAL A 12 7.94 -3.29 6.72
N LEU A 13 8.05 -2.75 5.51
CA LEU A 13 7.15 -1.68 5.09
C LEU A 13 5.71 -2.15 5.04
N LEU A 14 5.49 -3.38 4.58
CA LEU A 14 4.14 -3.93 4.53
C LEU A 14 3.56 -4.05 5.93
N GLU A 15 4.35 -4.50 6.88
CA GLU A 15 3.87 -4.62 8.24
C GLU A 15 3.53 -3.26 8.82
N ALA A 16 4.33 -2.24 8.48
CA ALA A 16 4.04 -0.88 8.94
C ALA A 16 2.71 -0.39 8.39
N GLU A 17 2.43 -0.69 7.11
CA GLU A 17 1.15 -0.30 6.53
C GLU A 17 0.00 -1.01 7.21
N ARG A 18 0.18 -2.27 7.53
CA ARG A 18 -0.88 -3.01 8.21
C ARG A 18 -1.15 -2.47 9.60
N CYS A 19 -0.10 -2.05 10.29
CA CYS A 19 -0.28 -1.41 11.58
C CYS A 19 -1.06 -0.11 11.42
N ALA A 20 -0.72 0.67 10.40
CA ALA A 20 -1.43 1.92 10.14
C ALA A 20 -2.90 1.66 9.81
N ILE A 21 -3.16 0.63 9.04
CA ILE A 21 -4.55 0.29 8.69
C ILE A 21 -5.34 -0.01 9.96
N ARG A 22 -4.77 -0.80 10.85
CA ARG A 22 -5.46 -1.11 12.11
C ARG A 22 -5.73 0.15 12.92
N THR A 23 -4.73 1.02 13.00
CA THR A 23 -4.86 2.23 13.79
C THR A 23 -5.92 3.16 13.22
N TRP A 24 -5.88 3.38 11.93
CA TRP A 24 -6.85 4.29 11.30
C TRP A 24 -8.25 3.70 11.28
N SER A 25 -8.35 2.36 11.21
CA SER A 25 -9.66 1.72 11.35
C SER A 25 -10.25 1.98 12.72
N GLU A 26 -9.43 1.91 13.75
CA GLU A 26 -9.92 2.20 15.10
C GLU A 26 -10.34 3.65 15.23
N ILE A 27 -9.57 4.55 14.64
CA ILE A 27 -9.95 5.97 14.69
C ILE A 27 -11.27 6.19 13.98
N CYS A 28 -11.48 5.52 12.85
CA CYS A 28 -12.75 5.61 12.17
C CYS A 28 -13.90 5.14 13.06
N ASP A 29 -13.69 4.02 13.74
CA ASP A 29 -14.73 3.51 14.61
C ASP A 29 -15.04 4.45 15.75
N MET A 30 -14.01 5.06 16.31
CA MET A 30 -14.17 5.97 17.44
C MET A 30 -14.86 7.27 17.04
N THR A 31 -14.67 7.70 15.82
CA THR A 31 -15.17 9.01 15.40
C THR A 31 -16.46 8.96 14.60
N ARG A 32 -16.86 7.77 14.17
CA ARG A 32 -18.08 7.63 13.39
C ARG A 32 -19.26 8.14 14.19
N GLY A 33 -19.95 9.12 13.62
CA GLY A 33 -21.11 9.69 14.27
C GLY A 33 -20.82 10.64 15.41
N ALA A 34 -19.55 10.73 15.82
CA ALA A 34 -19.16 11.59 16.93
C ALA A 34 -18.38 12.82 16.48
N ASP A 35 -17.51 12.64 15.50
CA ASP A 35 -16.65 13.70 15.01
C ASP A 35 -16.52 13.57 13.50
N PRO A 36 -17.44 14.20 12.75
CA PRO A 36 -17.47 14.00 11.30
C PRO A 36 -16.19 14.43 10.58
N ARG A 37 -15.53 15.47 11.07
CA ARG A 37 -14.33 15.94 10.40
C ARG A 37 -13.20 14.95 10.56
N THR A 38 -13.01 14.48 11.80
CA THR A 38 -11.95 13.50 12.04
C THR A 38 -12.28 12.19 11.34
N TYR A 39 -13.53 11.79 11.35
CA TYR A 39 -13.92 10.57 10.66
C TYR A 39 -13.61 10.67 9.18
N ASP A 40 -13.95 11.79 8.55
CA ASP A 40 -13.70 11.97 7.13
C ASP A 40 -12.21 11.91 6.81
N MET A 41 -11.41 12.58 7.62
CA MET A 41 -9.96 12.57 7.44
C MET A 41 -9.41 11.17 7.64
N ALA A 42 -9.85 10.51 8.71
CA ALA A 42 -9.33 9.20 9.03
C ALA A 42 -9.69 8.18 7.96
N GLN A 43 -10.86 8.29 7.39
CA GLN A 43 -11.27 7.37 6.35
C GLN A 43 -10.46 7.55 5.08
N ARG A 44 -10.13 8.79 4.75
CA ARG A 44 -9.29 9.05 3.59
C ARG A 44 -7.89 8.47 3.78
N ILE A 45 -7.33 8.67 4.97
CA ILE A 45 -6.01 8.11 5.25
C ILE A 45 -6.06 6.59 5.24
N LEU A 46 -7.10 6.03 5.83
CA LEU A 46 -7.25 4.57 5.81
C LEU A 46 -7.27 4.03 4.40
N ASN A 47 -8.00 4.67 3.50
CA ASN A 47 -8.05 4.23 2.12
C ASN A 47 -6.68 4.30 1.46
N GLU A 48 -5.90 5.33 1.76
CA GLU A 48 -4.54 5.43 1.22
C GLU A 48 -3.65 4.30 1.74
N GLU A 49 -3.78 3.98 3.02
CA GLU A 49 -2.95 2.92 3.57
C GLU A 49 -3.33 1.57 2.99
N ILE A 50 -4.61 1.35 2.72
CA ILE A 50 -5.03 0.12 2.07
C ILE A 50 -4.44 0.01 0.68
N ASP A 51 -4.40 1.11 -0.05
CA ASP A 51 -3.78 1.11 -1.38
C ASP A 51 -2.28 0.85 -1.28
N HIS A 52 -1.62 1.44 -0.28
CA HIS A 52 -0.19 1.20 -0.09
C HIS A 52 0.06 -0.27 0.23
N GLU A 53 -0.78 -0.85 1.07
CA GLU A 53 -0.63 -2.26 1.38
C GLU A 53 -0.70 -3.11 0.12
N ALA A 54 -1.68 -2.85 -0.72
CA ALA A 54 -1.84 -3.60 -1.95
C ALA A 54 -0.62 -3.45 -2.85
N TRP A 55 -0.07 -2.24 -2.90
CA TRP A 55 1.09 -1.98 -3.73
C TRP A 55 2.32 -2.72 -3.21
N PHE A 56 2.52 -2.70 -1.89
CA PHE A 56 3.66 -3.41 -1.33
C PHE A 56 3.53 -4.92 -1.51
N ILE A 57 2.32 -5.44 -1.43
CA ILE A 57 2.10 -6.86 -1.70
C ILE A 57 2.50 -7.18 -3.14
N GLU A 58 2.13 -6.32 -4.06
CA GLU A 58 2.47 -6.55 -5.46
C GLU A 58 3.97 -6.46 -5.68
N LEU A 59 4.62 -5.46 -5.08
CA LEU A 59 6.06 -5.34 -5.19
C LEU A 59 6.78 -6.55 -4.62
N LEU A 60 6.32 -7.03 -3.48
CA LEU A 60 6.90 -8.20 -2.85
C LEU A 60 6.74 -9.42 -3.72
N SER A 61 5.60 -9.55 -4.35
CA SER A 61 5.35 -10.66 -5.26
C SER A 61 6.31 -10.60 -6.45
N LYS A 62 6.55 -9.41 -6.98
CA LYS A 62 7.49 -9.25 -8.09
C LYS A 62 8.91 -9.59 -7.68
N GLU A 63 9.31 -9.20 -6.48
CA GLU A 63 10.63 -9.55 -6.00
C GLU A 63 10.82 -11.05 -5.89
N ARG A 64 9.81 -11.75 -5.42
CA ARG A 64 9.86 -13.20 -5.32
C ARG A 64 9.87 -13.87 -6.69
N ASP A 65 9.10 -13.34 -7.62
CA ASP A 65 9.15 -13.81 -9.00
C ASP A 65 10.52 -13.63 -9.60
N ASP A 66 11.13 -12.49 -9.30
CA ASP A 66 12.44 -12.16 -9.83
C ASP A 66 13.48 -13.18 -9.37
N GLU A 67 13.40 -13.59 -8.13
CA GLU A 67 14.33 -14.57 -7.60
C GLU A 67 14.14 -15.92 -8.26
N ILE A 68 12.91 -16.27 -8.56
CA ILE A 68 12.60 -17.59 -9.11
C ILE A 68 12.78 -17.58 -10.62
N ASN A 69 12.40 -16.48 -11.27
CA ASN A 69 12.37 -16.40 -12.72
C ASN A 69 12.80 -15.00 -13.16
N PRO A 70 14.09 -14.70 -13.09
CA PRO A 70 14.54 -13.34 -13.38
C PRO A 70 14.15 -12.84 -14.76
N ALA A 71 14.10 -13.73 -15.76
CA ALA A 71 13.75 -13.31 -17.12
C ALA A 71 12.30 -12.88 -17.22
N GLY A 72 11.44 -13.41 -16.37
CA GLY A 72 10.04 -13.07 -16.40
C GLY A 72 9.74 -11.70 -15.82
N HIS A 73 10.69 -11.18 -15.04
CA HIS A 73 10.49 -9.91 -14.39
C HIS A 73 10.18 -8.80 -15.39
N PHE A 74 10.86 -8.80 -16.50
CA PHE A 74 10.73 -7.72 -17.46
C PHE A 74 9.43 -7.75 -18.23
N ALA A 75 8.69 -8.81 -18.12
CA ALA A 75 7.41 -8.90 -18.78
C ALA A 75 6.28 -8.35 -17.94
N ARG A 76 6.60 -7.84 -16.76
CA ARG A 76 5.57 -7.48 -15.79
C ARG A 76 5.73 -6.05 -15.36
N GLY A 77 4.66 -5.55 -14.77
CA GLY A 77 4.77 -4.37 -13.97
C GLY A 77 5.12 -3.12 -14.74
N GLU A 78 4.13 -2.48 -15.24
CA GLU A 78 4.32 -1.15 -15.76
C GLU A 78 4.42 -0.20 -14.59
N PRO A 79 5.24 0.83 -14.71
CA PRO A 79 5.34 1.81 -13.61
C PRO A 79 4.01 2.41 -13.23
N GLY A 80 3.09 2.49 -14.16
CA GLY A 80 1.80 3.08 -13.87
C GLY A 80 0.85 2.21 -13.09
N ASP A 81 1.25 0.99 -12.79
CA ASP A 81 0.37 0.07 -12.06
C ASP A 81 0.34 0.35 -10.57
N ALA A 82 1.26 1.12 -10.06
CA ALA A 82 1.29 1.42 -8.63
C ALA A 82 0.06 2.25 -8.26
N PRO A 83 -0.55 1.95 -7.12
CA PRO A 83 -1.80 2.59 -6.75
C PRO A 83 -1.76 4.10 -6.70
N TYR A 84 -0.64 4.68 -6.31
CA TYR A 84 -0.56 6.13 -6.21
C TYR A 84 0.37 6.73 -7.25
N SER A 85 0.69 5.98 -8.27
CA SER A 85 1.67 6.42 -9.26
C SER A 85 1.08 7.32 -10.31
N THR A 86 -0.19 7.33 -10.46
CA THR A 86 -0.83 8.12 -11.49
C THR A 86 -2.02 8.82 -10.92
N ASN A 87 -2.60 9.66 -11.73
CA ASN A 87 -3.81 10.33 -11.35
C ASN A 87 -5.04 9.52 -11.69
N ASN A 88 -4.87 8.27 -12.02
CA ASN A 88 -6.00 7.44 -12.43
C ASN A 88 -7.12 7.47 -11.40
N ARG A 89 -6.76 7.41 -10.13
CA ARG A 89 -7.76 7.38 -9.10
C ARG A 89 -8.54 8.68 -9.04
N PHE A 90 -7.85 9.78 -9.25
CA PHE A 90 -8.54 11.08 -9.28
C PHE A 90 -9.32 11.26 -10.56
N ASN A 91 -8.80 10.74 -11.65
CA ASN A 91 -9.52 10.80 -12.91
C ASN A 91 -10.82 10.03 -12.83
N ASP A 92 -10.78 8.89 -12.18
CA ASP A 92 -11.97 8.08 -12.01
C ASP A 92 -13.01 8.78 -11.14
N SER A 93 -12.54 9.60 -10.22
CA SER A 93 -13.43 10.33 -9.35
C SER A 93 -14.11 11.49 -10.05
N ALA A 94 -13.48 11.99 -11.07
CA ALA A 94 -14.02 13.13 -11.77
C ALA A 94 -15.19 12.71 -12.62
#